data_9b8d5837c65d294e1d895bfdc3b33eb8
#
_entry.id   9b8d5837c65d294e1d895bfdc3b33eb8
#
_cell.length_a   1.000
_cell.length_b   1.000
_cell.length_c   1.000
_cell.angle_alpha   90.00
_cell.angle_beta   90.00
_cell.angle_gamma   90.00
#
_symmetry.space_group_name_H-M   'P 1'
#
loop_
_entity.id
_entity.type
_entity.pdbx_description
1 polymer ?
#
loop_
_entity_poly.entity_id
_entity_poly.type
_entity_poly.pdbx_seq_one_letter_code
_entity_poly.pdbx_strand_id
1 'polypeptide(L)'
;MTSMRYRVPLLVAVAAAVALAGCAATEDFATNPEKEKTRRGAGIGAAGGAVAGLLIGGGWEGALIGAGVGALAGGAVGNYQDKQEAKLRQQMAGTGVDVVRTGDNITLDMPGGVTFAFDSSSLNPQFYPVLDKVAQTLGEYNQTVIQIAGHTDSTGSHAYNMKLSEQRASSVKTYLAGRGIAANRMVTVGAGPDYPVADNSTAEGRAENRRVEITIVPVTEENLQKAKKG
;
A
#
# COMPACT_ATOMS: atom_id res chain seq x y z
N MET A 1 0.60 8.53 76.90
CA MET A 1 0.03 7.33 76.24
C MET A 1 -0.53 7.76 74.86
N THR A 2 0.29 7.63 73.84
CA THR A 2 0.05 8.22 72.51
C THR A 2 -0.26 7.12 71.54
N SER A 3 -1.47 7.07 70.99
CA SER A 3 -1.90 6.07 70.03
C SER A 3 -1.46 6.50 68.62
N MET A 4 -0.57 5.74 68.07
CA MET A 4 -0.02 5.89 66.73
C MET A 4 -0.98 5.23 65.73
N ARG A 5 -1.71 6.04 64.89
CA ARG A 5 -2.57 5.57 63.85
C ARG A 5 -1.74 5.35 62.59
N TYR A 6 -1.57 4.12 62.14
CA TYR A 6 -1.00 3.78 60.84
C TYR A 6 -2.00 4.13 59.74
N ARG A 7 -1.63 5.06 58.88
CA ARG A 7 -2.27 5.31 57.57
C ARG A 7 -1.64 4.38 56.54
N VAL A 8 -2.36 3.36 56.10
CA VAL A 8 -1.97 2.52 54.98
C VAL A 8 -2.33 3.29 53.70
N PRO A 9 -1.43 3.50 52.73
CA PRO A 9 -1.74 4.18 51.51
C PRO A 9 -2.58 3.32 50.55
N LEU A 10 -3.64 3.88 50.08
CA LEU A 10 -4.62 3.34 49.13
C LEU A 10 -4.03 3.39 47.69
N LEU A 11 -3.02 2.56 47.37
CA LEU A 11 -2.36 2.57 46.07
C LEU A 11 -2.09 1.17 45.47
N VAL A 12 -2.80 0.12 45.91
CA VAL A 12 -2.62 -1.25 45.39
C VAL A 12 -3.86 -1.84 44.67
N ALA A 13 -4.94 -1.07 44.50
CA ALA A 13 -6.20 -1.62 43.98
C ALA A 13 -6.52 -1.29 42.50
N VAL A 14 -5.59 -0.70 41.73
CA VAL A 14 -5.86 -0.33 40.31
C VAL A 14 -5.12 -1.24 39.31
N ALA A 15 -4.20 -2.09 39.73
CA ALA A 15 -3.39 -2.92 38.82
C ALA A 15 -4.00 -4.28 38.43
N ALA A 16 -5.14 -4.69 39.00
CA ALA A 16 -5.69 -6.03 38.77
C ALA A 16 -6.88 -6.11 37.82
N ALA A 17 -7.40 -4.96 37.30
CA ALA A 17 -8.58 -4.93 36.47
C ALA A 17 -8.30 -4.87 34.95
N VAL A 18 -7.04 -4.76 34.50
CA VAL A 18 -6.69 -4.66 33.07
C VAL A 18 -6.32 -6.01 32.44
N ALA A 19 -6.09 -7.04 33.22
CA ALA A 19 -5.64 -8.34 32.70
C ALA A 19 -6.75 -9.33 32.28
N LEU A 20 -8.04 -9.02 32.48
CA LEU A 20 -9.16 -9.90 32.14
C LEU A 20 -9.98 -9.47 30.92
N ALA A 21 -9.70 -8.33 30.31
CA ALA A 21 -10.38 -7.88 29.09
C ALA A 21 -9.64 -8.31 27.79
N GLY A 22 -8.50 -8.95 27.89
CA GLY A 22 -7.66 -9.33 26.75
C GLY A 22 -7.98 -10.67 26.07
N CYS A 23 -8.78 -11.55 26.70
CA CYS A 23 -8.98 -12.91 26.18
C CYS A 23 -10.31 -13.14 25.46
N ALA A 24 -11.23 -12.18 25.43
CA ALA A 24 -12.53 -12.34 24.75
C ALA A 24 -12.56 -11.77 23.31
N ALA A 25 -11.48 -11.13 22.84
CA ALA A 25 -11.46 -10.46 21.54
C ALA A 25 -10.79 -11.28 20.41
N THR A 26 -10.32 -12.50 20.69
CA THR A 26 -9.52 -13.27 19.71
C THR A 26 -10.34 -14.25 18.86
N GLU A 27 -11.54 -14.65 19.29
CA GLU A 27 -12.32 -15.64 18.54
C GLU A 27 -13.24 -15.02 17.47
N ASP A 28 -13.68 -13.78 17.65
CA ASP A 28 -14.55 -13.09 16.67
C ASP A 28 -13.78 -12.51 15.45
N PHE A 29 -12.46 -12.50 15.51
CA PHE A 29 -11.62 -11.91 14.45
C PHE A 29 -11.37 -12.85 13.27
N ALA A 30 -11.50 -14.16 13.47
CA ALA A 30 -11.14 -15.16 12.46
C ALA A 30 -12.27 -15.47 11.45
N THR A 31 -13.50 -15.04 11.71
CA THR A 31 -14.67 -15.45 10.90
C THR A 31 -15.44 -14.31 10.21
N ASN A 32 -15.01 -13.05 10.39
CA ASN A 32 -15.70 -11.93 9.76
C ASN A 32 -14.92 -11.44 8.53
N PRO A 33 -15.44 -11.62 7.29
CA PRO A 33 -14.77 -11.24 6.05
C PRO A 33 -14.47 -9.73 5.94
N GLU A 34 -15.22 -8.87 6.65
CA GLU A 34 -14.92 -7.43 6.71
C GLU A 34 -13.69 -7.15 7.57
N LYS A 35 -13.50 -7.90 8.68
CA LYS A 35 -12.33 -7.77 9.54
C LYS A 35 -11.07 -8.34 8.88
N GLU A 36 -11.22 -9.37 8.04
CA GLU A 36 -10.13 -9.91 7.23
C GLU A 36 -9.65 -8.89 6.19
N LYS A 37 -10.56 -8.18 5.54
CA LYS A 37 -10.21 -7.06 4.64
C LYS A 37 -9.45 -5.94 5.36
N THR A 38 -9.86 -5.60 6.58
CA THR A 38 -9.16 -4.59 7.40
C THR A 38 -7.76 -5.05 7.80
N ARG A 39 -7.60 -6.33 8.15
CA ARG A 39 -6.29 -6.93 8.48
C ARG A 39 -5.38 -7.00 7.26
N ARG A 40 -5.92 -7.40 6.11
CA ARG A 40 -5.22 -7.42 4.82
C ARG A 40 -4.82 -6.01 4.41
N GLY A 41 -5.74 -5.04 4.54
CA GLY A 41 -5.47 -3.64 4.25
C GLY A 41 -4.38 -3.04 5.13
N ALA A 42 -4.34 -3.39 6.42
CA ALA A 42 -3.29 -2.93 7.31
C ALA A 42 -1.92 -3.53 6.95
N GLY A 43 -1.89 -4.81 6.52
CA GLY A 43 -0.67 -5.47 6.03
C GLY A 43 -0.16 -4.84 4.75
N ILE A 44 -1.04 -4.61 3.77
CA ILE A 44 -0.72 -3.96 2.49
C ILE A 44 -0.23 -2.54 2.71
N GLY A 45 -0.94 -1.76 3.55
CA GLY A 45 -0.54 -0.39 3.87
C GLY A 45 0.84 -0.31 4.54
N ALA A 46 1.15 -1.27 5.41
CA ALA A 46 2.46 -1.34 6.07
C ALA A 46 3.57 -1.75 5.09
N ALA A 47 3.30 -2.73 4.21
CA ALA A 47 4.26 -3.17 3.19
C ALA A 47 4.47 -2.09 2.12
N GLY A 48 3.40 -1.50 1.59
CA GLY A 48 3.47 -0.40 0.63
C GLY A 48 4.16 0.83 1.21
N GLY A 49 3.89 1.15 2.49
CA GLY A 49 4.58 2.22 3.20
C GLY A 49 6.08 1.96 3.38
N ALA A 50 6.47 0.70 3.65
CA ALA A 50 7.88 0.33 3.78
C ALA A 50 8.61 0.42 2.43
N VAL A 51 7.99 -0.02 1.35
CA VAL A 51 8.55 0.09 -0.01
C VAL A 51 8.59 1.54 -0.47
N ALA A 52 7.56 2.35 -0.20
CA ALA A 52 7.59 3.79 -0.45
C ALA A 52 8.73 4.48 0.33
N GLY A 53 8.98 4.05 1.58
CA GLY A 53 10.09 4.54 2.38
C GLY A 53 11.46 4.22 1.78
N LEU A 54 11.62 3.04 1.18
CA LEU A 54 12.87 2.64 0.51
C LEU A 54 13.15 3.47 -0.75
N LEU A 55 12.11 3.90 -1.46
CA LEU A 55 12.25 4.71 -2.68
C LEU A 55 12.52 6.19 -2.38
N ILE A 56 12.04 6.70 -1.26
CA ILE A 56 12.30 8.08 -0.80
C ILE A 56 13.80 8.37 -0.75
N GLY A 57 14.64 7.34 -0.65
CA GLY A 57 16.10 7.44 -0.65
C GLY A 57 16.81 7.52 -2.00
N GLY A 58 16.15 7.47 -3.16
CA GLY A 58 16.95 7.46 -4.41
C GLY A 58 16.28 7.62 -5.77
N GLY A 59 14.97 7.61 -5.90
CA GLY A 59 14.29 7.73 -7.21
C GLY A 59 13.04 8.61 -7.21
N TRP A 60 12.47 8.75 -6.07
CA TRP A 60 11.29 9.51 -5.77
C TRP A 60 11.49 11.03 -5.95
N GLU A 61 12.63 11.58 -5.56
CA GLU A 61 12.95 13.00 -5.71
C GLU A 61 12.98 13.41 -7.18
N GLY A 62 13.57 12.57 -8.02
CA GLY A 62 13.57 12.77 -9.46
C GLY A 62 12.15 12.73 -10.04
N ALA A 63 11.30 11.84 -9.53
CA ALA A 63 9.90 11.78 -9.98
C ALA A 63 9.08 12.98 -9.52
N LEU A 64 9.24 13.46 -8.29
CA LEU A 64 8.57 14.67 -7.80
C LEU A 64 8.98 15.93 -8.57
N ILE A 65 10.30 16.12 -8.78
CA ILE A 65 10.83 17.28 -9.51
C ILE A 65 10.52 17.14 -11.01
N GLY A 66 10.67 15.93 -11.55
CA GLY A 66 10.50 15.64 -12.96
C GLY A 66 9.04 15.57 -13.43
N ALA A 67 8.09 15.31 -12.52
CA ALA A 67 6.68 15.19 -12.86
C ALA A 67 6.11 16.49 -13.46
N GLY A 68 6.69 17.65 -13.13
CA GLY A 68 6.22 18.94 -13.65
C GLY A 68 4.78 19.28 -13.25
N VAL A 69 4.24 18.60 -12.24
CA VAL A 69 2.88 18.80 -11.75
C VAL A 69 2.87 19.80 -10.61
N GLY A 70 1.84 20.63 -10.55
CA GLY A 70 1.67 21.59 -9.45
C GLY A 70 1.47 20.90 -8.11
N ALA A 71 2.04 21.46 -7.05
CA ALA A 71 1.83 20.97 -5.70
C ALA A 71 0.43 21.31 -5.18
N LEU A 72 -0.13 20.40 -4.41
CA LEU A 72 -1.32 20.64 -3.63
C LEU A 72 -0.96 21.47 -2.41
N ALA A 73 -1.67 22.57 -2.18
CA ALA A 73 -1.46 23.44 -1.02
C ALA A 73 -2.30 22.97 0.17
N GLY A 74 -1.67 22.78 1.32
CA GLY A 74 -2.28 22.62 2.64
C GLY A 74 -3.54 21.76 2.69
N GLY A 75 -4.65 22.30 3.17
CA GLY A 75 -5.91 21.58 3.37
C GLY A 75 -6.60 21.03 2.12
N ALA A 76 -6.10 21.33 0.91
CA ALA A 76 -6.65 20.78 -0.32
C ALA A 76 -6.26 19.29 -0.53
N VAL A 77 -5.20 18.81 0.11
CA VAL A 77 -4.68 17.44 -0.05
C VAL A 77 -5.72 16.40 0.36
N GLY A 78 -6.33 16.55 1.54
CA GLY A 78 -7.34 15.62 2.05
C GLY A 78 -8.52 15.49 1.08
N ASN A 79 -9.16 16.61 0.73
CA ASN A 79 -10.30 16.62 -0.20
C ASN A 79 -9.97 16.03 -1.58
N TYR A 80 -8.76 16.29 -2.07
CA TYR A 80 -8.31 15.76 -3.35
C TYR A 80 -8.18 14.23 -3.29
N GLN A 81 -7.54 13.73 -2.24
CA GLN A 81 -7.36 12.31 -2.03
C GLN A 81 -8.67 11.58 -1.71
N ASP A 82 -9.56 12.18 -0.92
CA ASP A 82 -10.86 11.59 -0.59
C ASP A 82 -11.72 11.35 -1.85
N LYS A 83 -11.74 12.32 -2.76
CA LYS A 83 -12.43 12.19 -4.04
C LYS A 83 -11.78 11.13 -4.95
N GLN A 84 -10.46 11.10 -5.00
CA GLN A 84 -9.72 10.11 -5.78
C GLN A 84 -9.95 8.70 -5.22
N GLU A 85 -9.86 8.52 -3.91
CA GLU A 85 -10.14 7.26 -3.22
C GLU A 85 -11.56 6.76 -3.48
N ALA A 86 -12.56 7.62 -3.28
CA ALA A 86 -13.97 7.27 -3.51
C ALA A 86 -14.20 6.78 -4.95
N LYS A 87 -13.60 7.46 -5.94
CA LYS A 87 -13.68 7.07 -7.34
C LYS A 87 -13.00 5.72 -7.59
N LEU A 88 -11.80 5.51 -7.06
CA LEU A 88 -11.07 4.25 -7.18
C LEU A 88 -11.84 3.10 -6.54
N ARG A 89 -12.38 3.27 -5.32
CA ARG A 89 -13.21 2.26 -4.66
C ARG A 89 -14.44 1.87 -5.50
N GLN A 90 -15.11 2.87 -6.07
CA GLN A 90 -16.27 2.62 -6.94
C GLN A 90 -15.87 1.84 -8.21
N GLN A 91 -14.76 2.20 -8.84
CA GLN A 91 -14.30 1.57 -10.09
C GLN A 91 -13.70 0.18 -9.88
N MET A 92 -13.08 -0.07 -8.72
CA MET A 92 -12.43 -1.33 -8.39
C MET A 92 -13.40 -2.35 -7.77
N ALA A 93 -14.62 -1.95 -7.43
CA ALA A 93 -15.62 -2.87 -6.87
C ALA A 93 -15.84 -4.09 -7.78
N GLY A 94 -15.68 -5.30 -7.22
CA GLY A 94 -15.84 -6.57 -7.93
C GLY A 94 -14.71 -6.95 -8.89
N THR A 95 -13.61 -6.19 -8.95
CA THR A 95 -12.47 -6.48 -9.83
C THR A 95 -11.39 -7.35 -9.17
N GLY A 96 -11.46 -7.55 -7.86
CA GLY A 96 -10.43 -8.23 -7.08
C GLY A 96 -9.26 -7.30 -6.68
N VAL A 97 -9.31 -6.01 -7.03
CA VAL A 97 -8.35 -4.99 -6.59
C VAL A 97 -8.82 -4.39 -5.27
N ASP A 98 -7.98 -4.43 -4.26
CA ASP A 98 -8.24 -3.77 -2.98
C ASP A 98 -7.69 -2.34 -3.00
N VAL A 99 -8.49 -1.39 -2.45
CA VAL A 99 -8.12 0.03 -2.34
C VAL A 99 -7.91 0.36 -0.86
N VAL A 100 -6.67 0.67 -0.50
CA VAL A 100 -6.26 0.95 0.88
C VAL A 100 -5.76 2.38 1.00
N ARG A 101 -6.25 3.12 2.00
CA ARG A 101 -5.76 4.45 2.36
C ARG A 101 -4.79 4.36 3.54
N THR A 102 -3.62 4.95 3.41
CA THR A 102 -2.63 5.07 4.51
C THR A 102 -2.12 6.51 4.56
N GLY A 103 -2.62 7.27 5.52
CA GLY A 103 -2.39 8.72 5.58
C GLY A 103 -2.91 9.41 4.31
N ASP A 104 -2.03 10.11 3.61
CA ASP A 104 -2.37 10.77 2.34
C ASP A 104 -2.16 9.87 1.11
N ASN A 105 -1.65 8.66 1.27
CA ASN A 105 -1.38 7.76 0.16
C ASN A 105 -2.57 6.81 -0.07
N ILE A 106 -2.83 6.48 -1.34
CA ILE A 106 -3.80 5.47 -1.75
C ILE A 106 -3.04 4.34 -2.42
N THR A 107 -3.19 3.11 -1.94
CA THR A 107 -2.58 1.92 -2.53
C THR A 107 -3.65 1.04 -3.15
N LEU A 108 -3.45 0.66 -4.40
CA LEU A 108 -4.21 -0.37 -5.10
C LEU A 108 -3.42 -1.66 -5.02
N ASP A 109 -3.96 -2.68 -4.35
CA ASP A 109 -3.38 -4.03 -4.35
C ASP A 109 -4.02 -4.86 -5.45
N MET A 110 -3.20 -5.33 -6.36
CA MET A 110 -3.61 -6.11 -7.53
C MET A 110 -3.03 -7.52 -7.41
N PRO A 111 -3.87 -8.55 -7.16
CA PRO A 111 -3.42 -9.93 -7.06
C PRO A 111 -2.74 -10.38 -8.36
N GLY A 112 -1.54 -10.95 -8.23
CA GLY A 112 -0.73 -11.36 -9.39
C GLY A 112 -1.38 -12.42 -10.27
N GLY A 113 -2.18 -13.31 -9.69
CA GLY A 113 -2.86 -14.37 -10.42
C GLY A 113 -3.93 -13.91 -11.42
N VAL A 114 -4.49 -12.70 -11.22
CA VAL A 114 -5.43 -12.08 -12.17
C VAL A 114 -4.74 -11.05 -13.07
N THR A 115 -3.66 -10.47 -12.60
CA THR A 115 -2.94 -9.39 -13.29
C THR A 115 -2.00 -9.92 -14.38
N PHE A 116 -1.36 -11.08 -14.13
CA PHE A 116 -0.36 -11.65 -15.03
C PHE A 116 -0.69 -13.09 -15.44
N ALA A 117 -0.17 -13.52 -16.58
CA ALA A 117 -0.11 -14.92 -16.93
C ALA A 117 0.80 -15.68 -15.94
N PHE A 118 0.60 -17.01 -15.83
CA PHE A 118 1.38 -17.86 -14.95
C PHE A 118 2.89 -17.72 -15.26
N ASP A 119 3.70 -17.57 -14.20
CA ASP A 119 5.17 -17.43 -14.27
C ASP A 119 5.65 -16.40 -15.31
N SER A 120 4.92 -15.30 -15.44
CA SER A 120 5.15 -14.29 -16.47
C SER A 120 5.05 -12.87 -15.90
N SER A 121 5.66 -11.94 -16.61
CA SER A 121 5.44 -10.48 -16.46
C SER A 121 4.48 -9.92 -17.51
N SER A 122 3.96 -10.76 -18.42
CA SER A 122 2.97 -10.33 -19.40
C SER A 122 1.62 -10.11 -18.74
N LEU A 123 1.04 -8.93 -18.94
CA LEU A 123 -0.28 -8.59 -18.42
C LEU A 123 -1.35 -9.49 -19.03
N ASN A 124 -2.26 -9.96 -18.19
CA ASN A 124 -3.43 -10.70 -18.64
C ASN A 124 -4.39 -9.75 -19.34
N PRO A 125 -4.80 -10.03 -20.61
CA PRO A 125 -5.74 -9.18 -21.35
C PRO A 125 -7.06 -8.95 -20.63
N GLN A 126 -7.51 -9.89 -19.82
CA GLN A 126 -8.75 -9.76 -19.02
C GLN A 126 -8.61 -8.67 -17.95
N PHE A 127 -7.40 -8.27 -17.58
CA PHE A 127 -7.14 -7.21 -16.61
C PHE A 127 -7.02 -5.81 -17.24
N TYR A 128 -6.93 -5.70 -18.56
CA TYR A 128 -6.85 -4.40 -19.25
C TYR A 128 -7.98 -3.44 -18.89
N PRO A 129 -9.27 -3.84 -18.83
CA PRO A 129 -10.34 -2.93 -18.44
C PRO A 129 -10.20 -2.36 -17.03
N VAL A 130 -9.55 -3.10 -16.12
CA VAL A 130 -9.26 -2.63 -14.76
C VAL A 130 -8.18 -1.57 -14.80
N LEU A 131 -7.08 -1.83 -15.52
CA LEU A 131 -5.99 -0.87 -15.68
C LEU A 131 -6.43 0.38 -16.45
N ASP A 132 -7.39 0.28 -17.38
CA ASP A 132 -7.97 1.42 -18.08
C ASP A 132 -8.71 2.36 -17.12
N LYS A 133 -9.49 1.81 -16.19
CA LYS A 133 -10.16 2.59 -15.12
C LYS A 133 -9.14 3.26 -14.19
N VAL A 134 -8.08 2.54 -13.82
CA VAL A 134 -6.98 3.11 -13.04
C VAL A 134 -6.35 4.27 -13.80
N ALA A 135 -5.98 4.08 -15.08
CA ALA A 135 -5.40 5.11 -15.92
C ALA A 135 -6.31 6.35 -16.04
N GLN A 136 -7.62 6.14 -16.24
CA GLN A 136 -8.59 7.25 -16.28
C GLN A 136 -8.52 8.08 -15.00
N THR A 137 -8.57 7.43 -13.83
CA THR A 137 -8.51 8.15 -12.55
C THR A 137 -7.17 8.84 -12.34
N LEU A 138 -6.05 8.20 -12.68
CA LEU A 138 -4.72 8.80 -12.59
C LEU A 138 -4.54 10.01 -13.54
N GLY A 139 -5.24 10.00 -14.66
CA GLY A 139 -5.27 11.13 -15.60
C GLY A 139 -6.08 12.33 -15.07
N GLU A 140 -7.23 12.08 -14.45
CA GLU A 140 -8.06 13.10 -13.82
C GLU A 140 -7.40 13.71 -12.58
N TYR A 141 -6.73 12.87 -11.79
CA TYR A 141 -6.01 13.27 -10.57
C TYR A 141 -4.51 13.32 -10.85
N ASN A 142 -4.07 14.33 -11.59
CA ASN A 142 -2.71 14.42 -12.11
C ASN A 142 -1.66 14.97 -11.12
N GLN A 143 -2.08 15.54 -9.97
CA GLN A 143 -1.18 16.10 -8.95
C GLN A 143 -0.64 15.01 -8.00
N THR A 144 -0.26 13.86 -8.56
CA THR A 144 0.26 12.70 -7.81
C THR A 144 1.45 12.09 -8.52
N VAL A 145 2.35 11.49 -7.75
CA VAL A 145 3.38 10.57 -8.21
C VAL A 145 2.90 9.14 -7.93
N ILE A 146 3.27 8.22 -8.78
CA ILE A 146 2.77 6.86 -8.80
C ILE A 146 3.94 5.92 -8.62
N GLN A 147 3.94 5.15 -7.55
CA GLN A 147 4.87 4.06 -7.36
C GLN A 147 4.21 2.75 -7.74
N ILE A 148 4.90 1.93 -8.51
CA ILE A 148 4.45 0.61 -8.93
C ILE A 148 5.45 -0.39 -8.38
N ALA A 149 5.05 -1.17 -7.37
CA ALA A 149 5.88 -2.16 -6.72
C ALA A 149 5.42 -3.58 -7.07
N GLY A 150 6.34 -4.39 -7.61
CA GLY A 150 6.08 -5.80 -7.86
C GLY A 150 6.56 -6.65 -6.68
N HIS A 151 5.78 -7.64 -6.29
CA HIS A 151 6.08 -8.59 -5.22
C HIS A 151 5.99 -10.03 -5.71
N THR A 152 6.72 -10.92 -5.07
CA THR A 152 6.67 -12.37 -5.30
C THR A 152 6.43 -13.10 -3.98
N ASP A 153 6.11 -14.38 -4.06
CA ASP A 153 6.25 -15.27 -2.91
C ASP A 153 7.74 -15.66 -2.71
N SER A 154 8.00 -16.46 -1.70
CA SER A 154 9.35 -16.92 -1.35
C SER A 154 9.86 -18.09 -2.22
N THR A 155 9.11 -18.54 -3.23
CA THR A 155 9.48 -19.69 -4.06
C THR A 155 10.53 -19.28 -5.09
N GLY A 156 11.61 -20.05 -5.17
CA GLY A 156 12.70 -19.78 -6.11
C GLY A 156 13.83 -18.95 -5.52
N SER A 157 14.79 -18.52 -6.38
CA SER A 157 15.92 -17.72 -5.91
C SER A 157 15.52 -16.25 -5.71
N HIS A 158 16.14 -15.61 -4.72
CA HIS A 158 15.91 -14.18 -4.46
C HIS A 158 16.20 -13.32 -5.70
N ALA A 159 17.31 -13.57 -6.39
CA ALA A 159 17.70 -12.82 -7.59
C ALA A 159 16.68 -12.95 -8.73
N TYR A 160 16.12 -14.15 -8.93
CA TYR A 160 15.04 -14.38 -9.90
C TYR A 160 13.79 -13.59 -9.54
N ASN A 161 13.37 -13.66 -8.27
CA ASN A 161 12.19 -12.99 -7.77
C ASN A 161 12.31 -11.46 -7.84
N MET A 162 13.47 -10.90 -7.52
CA MET A 162 13.75 -9.46 -7.69
C MET A 162 13.56 -9.04 -9.16
N LYS A 163 14.15 -9.78 -10.10
CA LYS A 163 14.02 -9.50 -11.53
C LYS A 163 12.58 -9.64 -12.03
N LEU A 164 11.86 -10.70 -11.62
CA LEU A 164 10.47 -10.94 -12.03
C LEU A 164 9.56 -9.84 -11.51
N SER A 165 9.73 -9.42 -10.27
CA SER A 165 8.94 -8.36 -9.65
C SER A 165 9.15 -7.01 -10.33
N GLU A 166 10.40 -6.66 -10.68
CA GLU A 166 10.71 -5.44 -11.45
C GLU A 166 10.08 -5.49 -12.85
N GLN A 167 10.16 -6.62 -13.54
CA GLN A 167 9.54 -6.79 -14.85
C GLN A 167 8.01 -6.63 -14.79
N ARG A 168 7.35 -7.14 -13.75
CA ARG A 168 5.91 -6.98 -13.54
C ARG A 168 5.54 -5.52 -13.31
N ALA A 169 6.27 -4.83 -12.43
CA ALA A 169 6.08 -3.40 -12.21
C ALA A 169 6.26 -2.59 -13.50
N SER A 170 7.30 -2.91 -14.29
CA SER A 170 7.59 -2.26 -15.58
C SER A 170 6.49 -2.52 -16.62
N SER A 171 5.89 -3.71 -16.65
CA SER A 171 4.77 -4.01 -17.56
C SER A 171 3.54 -3.15 -17.26
N VAL A 172 3.21 -2.98 -15.97
CA VAL A 172 2.12 -2.08 -15.54
C VAL A 172 2.43 -0.63 -15.90
N LYS A 173 3.65 -0.15 -15.62
CA LYS A 173 4.09 1.19 -16.01
C LYS A 173 3.95 1.44 -17.51
N THR A 174 4.42 0.48 -18.32
CA THR A 174 4.35 0.57 -19.79
C THR A 174 2.91 0.65 -20.27
N TYR A 175 2.02 -0.15 -19.68
CA TYR A 175 0.60 -0.10 -20.00
C TYR A 175 -0.03 1.25 -19.67
N LEU A 176 0.18 1.76 -18.45
CA LEU A 176 -0.35 3.04 -18.01
C LEU A 176 0.22 4.21 -18.85
N ALA A 177 1.50 4.15 -19.23
CA ALA A 177 2.11 5.13 -20.14
C ALA A 177 1.43 5.12 -21.51
N GLY A 178 1.12 3.95 -22.05
CA GLY A 178 0.32 3.77 -23.27
C GLY A 178 -1.10 4.32 -23.17
N ARG A 179 -1.63 4.53 -21.96
CA ARG A 179 -2.93 5.17 -21.67
C ARG A 179 -2.80 6.68 -21.37
N GLY A 180 -1.64 7.27 -21.60
CA GLY A 180 -1.42 8.71 -21.48
C GLY A 180 -0.94 9.18 -20.11
N ILE A 181 -0.61 8.26 -19.18
CA ILE A 181 0.00 8.67 -17.91
C ILE A 181 1.48 8.99 -18.14
N ALA A 182 1.88 10.21 -17.78
CA ALA A 182 3.24 10.68 -17.98
C ALA A 182 4.26 9.77 -17.27
N ALA A 183 5.25 9.26 -18.00
CA ALA A 183 6.22 8.28 -17.50
C ALA A 183 7.08 8.82 -16.35
N ASN A 184 7.31 10.14 -16.31
CA ASN A 184 8.04 10.83 -15.24
C ASN A 184 7.24 10.94 -13.91
N ARG A 185 5.93 10.67 -13.94
CA ARG A 185 5.10 10.52 -12.73
C ARG A 185 5.18 9.11 -12.13
N MET A 186 5.77 8.15 -12.83
CA MET A 186 5.73 6.75 -12.46
C MET A 186 7.12 6.20 -12.14
N VAL A 187 7.27 5.60 -10.96
CA VAL A 187 8.48 4.89 -10.50
C VAL A 187 8.16 3.42 -10.34
N THR A 188 9.04 2.54 -10.82
CA THR A 188 8.92 1.09 -10.64
C THR A 188 9.87 0.59 -9.57
N VAL A 189 9.44 -0.45 -8.84
CA VAL A 189 10.24 -1.14 -7.83
C VAL A 189 10.04 -2.64 -7.94
N GLY A 190 11.14 -3.37 -8.04
CA GLY A 190 11.15 -4.79 -7.79
C GLY A 190 11.35 -5.04 -6.30
N ALA A 191 10.29 -5.36 -5.57
CA ALA A 191 10.32 -5.65 -4.15
C ALA A 191 10.58 -7.15 -3.86
N GLY A 192 10.48 -8.01 -4.89
CA GLY A 192 10.73 -9.44 -4.75
C GLY A 192 9.93 -10.08 -3.61
N PRO A 193 10.55 -11.01 -2.84
CA PRO A 193 9.93 -11.68 -1.72
C PRO A 193 10.10 -10.93 -0.38
N ASP A 194 10.73 -9.75 -0.36
CA ASP A 194 11.23 -9.11 0.87
C ASP A 194 10.13 -8.47 1.73
N TYR A 195 8.94 -8.29 1.16
CA TYR A 195 7.80 -7.63 1.84
C TYR A 195 6.54 -8.50 1.78
N PRO A 196 6.52 -9.65 2.48
CA PRO A 196 5.36 -10.53 2.50
C PRO A 196 4.23 -9.90 3.32
N VAL A 197 2.98 -10.05 2.84
CA VAL A 197 1.75 -9.64 3.54
C VAL A 197 1.01 -10.82 4.14
N ALA A 198 1.41 -12.05 3.76
CA ALA A 198 0.82 -13.29 4.25
C ALA A 198 1.89 -14.37 4.44
N ASP A 199 1.50 -15.48 5.06
CA ASP A 199 2.41 -16.59 5.37
C ASP A 199 2.80 -17.36 4.09
N ASN A 200 4.10 -17.34 3.77
CA ASN A 200 4.66 -18.06 2.62
C ASN A 200 4.62 -19.60 2.76
N SER A 201 4.36 -20.14 3.95
CA SER A 201 4.26 -21.59 4.15
C SER A 201 2.97 -22.16 3.53
N THR A 202 1.91 -21.36 3.40
CA THR A 202 0.63 -21.77 2.82
C THR A 202 0.51 -21.40 1.34
N ALA A 203 -0.29 -22.14 0.59
CA ALA A 203 -0.53 -21.84 -0.83
C ALA A 203 -1.31 -20.51 -1.01
N GLU A 204 -2.27 -20.27 -0.12
CA GLU A 204 -3.10 -19.08 -0.07
C GLU A 204 -2.23 -17.85 0.23
N GLY A 205 -1.38 -17.91 1.27
CA GLY A 205 -0.49 -16.80 1.62
C GLY A 205 0.53 -16.50 0.53
N ARG A 206 1.07 -17.51 -0.14
CA ARG A 206 1.92 -17.28 -1.34
C ARG A 206 1.14 -16.60 -2.46
N ALA A 207 -0.13 -16.93 -2.66
CA ALA A 207 -0.96 -16.27 -3.67
C ALA A 207 -1.18 -14.79 -3.34
N GLU A 208 -1.35 -14.43 -2.06
CA GLU A 208 -1.43 -13.04 -1.61
C GLU A 208 -0.10 -12.28 -1.75
N ASN A 209 1.03 -12.95 -1.49
CA ASN A 209 2.34 -12.33 -1.64
C ASN A 209 2.69 -12.05 -3.11
N ARG A 210 2.17 -12.83 -4.07
CA ARG A 210 2.31 -12.55 -5.50
C ARG A 210 1.33 -11.45 -5.93
N ARG A 211 1.75 -10.20 -5.85
CA ARG A 211 0.92 -9.03 -6.15
C ARG A 211 1.69 -7.90 -6.81
N VAL A 212 0.98 -6.93 -7.34
CA VAL A 212 1.53 -5.61 -7.67
C VAL A 212 0.74 -4.55 -6.93
N GLU A 213 1.45 -3.63 -6.31
CA GLU A 213 0.89 -2.47 -5.63
C GLU A 213 1.12 -1.23 -6.47
N ILE A 214 0.06 -0.42 -6.66
CA ILE A 214 0.16 0.94 -7.20
C ILE A 214 -0.11 1.90 -6.05
N THR A 215 0.93 2.55 -5.54
CA THR A 215 0.82 3.57 -4.51
C THR A 215 0.78 4.96 -5.13
N ILE A 216 -0.29 5.68 -4.87
CA ILE A 216 -0.57 7.02 -5.36
C ILE A 216 -0.25 8.00 -4.24
N VAL A 217 0.73 8.87 -4.48
CA VAL A 217 1.27 9.80 -3.51
C VAL A 217 0.99 11.22 -3.97
N PRO A 218 0.32 12.06 -3.18
CA PRO A 218 0.05 13.45 -3.56
C PRO A 218 1.34 14.26 -3.61
N VAL A 219 1.47 15.10 -4.63
CA VAL A 219 2.55 16.08 -4.71
C VAL A 219 2.15 17.26 -3.83
N THR A 220 2.83 17.40 -2.69
CA THR A 220 2.61 18.49 -1.73
C THR A 220 3.80 19.45 -1.75
N GLU A 221 3.59 20.69 -1.28
CA GLU A 221 4.69 21.64 -1.13
C GLU A 221 5.77 21.09 -0.20
N GLU A 222 5.38 20.40 0.88
CA GLU A 222 6.30 19.78 1.82
C GLU A 222 7.17 18.70 1.15
N ASN A 223 6.55 17.79 0.37
CA ASN A 223 7.26 16.74 -0.34
C ASN A 223 8.22 17.29 -1.39
N LEU A 224 7.81 18.34 -2.12
CA LEU A 224 8.67 19.03 -3.09
C LEU A 224 9.86 19.72 -2.43
N GLN A 225 9.65 20.34 -1.27
CA GLN A 225 10.75 20.98 -0.53
C GLN A 225 11.74 19.94 0.01
N LYS A 226 11.26 18.80 0.50
CA LYS A 226 12.13 17.68 0.92
C LYS A 226 12.97 17.16 -0.23
N ALA A 227 12.35 16.92 -1.39
CA ALA A 227 13.03 16.43 -2.59
C ALA A 227 14.10 17.41 -3.14
N LYS A 228 13.96 18.71 -2.94
CA LYS A 228 14.95 19.72 -3.37
C LYS A 228 16.14 19.87 -2.41
N LYS A 229 16.05 19.31 -1.21
CA LYS A 229 17.08 19.45 -0.17
C LYS A 229 17.98 18.23 -0.04
N GLY A 230 17.57 17.07 -0.58
CA GLY A 230 18.36 15.83 -0.64
C GLY A 230 19.19 15.79 -1.91
#